data_fe18b5d0fafb9a7ecfba106c714c765d
#
_entry.id   fe18b5d0fafb9a7ecfba106c714c765d
#
_cell.length_a   1.000
_cell.length_b   1.000
_cell.length_c   1.000
_cell.angle_alpha   90.00
_cell.angle_beta   90.00
_cell.angle_gamma   90.00
#
_symmetry.space_group_name_H-M   'P 1'
#
loop_
_entity.id
_entity.type
_entity.pdbx_description
1 polymer ?
#
loop_
_entity_poly.entity_id
_entity_poly.type
_entity_poly.pdbx_seq_one_letter_code
_entity_poly.pdbx_strand_id
1 'polypeptide(L)'
;MKIKTIDLFLILLVICNINFSQRIQNNLSIKDTILEESKRSLRLKRLINDPLTPSKAAFYSAVLPGLGQAYLGKAWKIPIIYSAIGASLYYFDLNNKEMNEYRNAYKRRLNGFFDDRFLELAIPITTEQLLLGMEFHKNYRDIALVLAVLSYMLNILEANVSAHLLQFNVSEDLSVTPNLIIDEEIRGLRLALKF
;
A
#
# COMPACT_ATOMS: atom_id res chain seq x y z
N MET A 1 -25.02 10.02 -15.84
CA MET A 1 -24.28 10.29 -14.59
C MET A 1 -22.95 9.56 -14.70
N LYS A 2 -21.83 10.24 -15.02
CA LYS A 2 -20.52 9.58 -15.14
C LYS A 2 -19.96 9.43 -13.73
N ILE A 3 -19.95 8.20 -13.21
CA ILE A 3 -19.26 7.86 -11.96
C ILE A 3 -17.79 8.17 -12.20
N LYS A 4 -17.24 9.14 -11.46
CA LYS A 4 -15.82 9.47 -11.55
C LYS A 4 -15.03 8.26 -11.04
N THR A 5 -13.89 7.98 -11.65
CA THR A 5 -12.99 6.86 -11.25
C THR A 5 -12.61 6.88 -9.76
N ILE A 6 -12.63 8.07 -9.15
CA ILE A 6 -12.44 8.30 -7.72
C ILE A 6 -13.54 7.65 -6.88
N ASP A 7 -14.82 7.78 -7.31
CA ASP A 7 -15.95 7.22 -6.58
C ASP A 7 -15.91 5.69 -6.60
N LEU A 8 -15.46 5.10 -7.72
CA LEU A 8 -15.30 3.65 -7.85
C LEU A 8 -14.19 3.12 -6.91
N PHE A 9 -13.07 3.85 -6.79
CA PHE A 9 -11.96 3.48 -5.93
C PHE A 9 -12.31 3.60 -4.44
N LEU A 10 -13.04 4.66 -4.05
CA LEU A 10 -13.55 4.84 -2.70
C LEU A 10 -14.58 3.77 -2.33
N ILE A 11 -15.48 3.41 -3.26
CA ILE A 11 -16.45 2.32 -3.08
C ILE A 11 -15.72 0.99 -2.89
N LEU A 12 -14.67 0.71 -3.65
CA LEU A 12 -13.87 -0.52 -3.53
C LEU A 12 -13.14 -0.60 -2.19
N LEU A 13 -12.59 0.52 -1.69
CA LEU A 13 -11.99 0.63 -0.36
C LEU A 13 -13.04 0.41 0.77
N VAL A 14 -14.23 0.98 0.64
CA VAL A 14 -15.31 0.81 1.61
C VAL A 14 -15.83 -0.63 1.62
N ILE A 15 -16.01 -1.25 0.46
CA ILE A 15 -16.45 -2.66 0.33
C ILE A 15 -15.41 -3.60 0.95
N CYS A 16 -14.11 -3.33 0.76
CA CYS A 16 -13.03 -4.12 1.36
C CYS A 16 -13.08 -4.07 2.90
N ASN A 17 -13.37 -2.91 3.49
CA ASN A 17 -13.50 -2.75 4.94
C ASN A 17 -14.78 -3.40 5.51
N ILE A 18 -15.90 -3.36 4.80
CA ILE A 18 -17.16 -3.95 5.23
C ILE A 18 -17.05 -5.49 5.28
N ASN A 19 -16.44 -6.10 4.26
CA ASN A 19 -16.23 -7.55 4.24
C ASN A 19 -15.26 -8.03 5.33
N PHE A 20 -14.31 -7.19 5.75
CA PHE A 20 -13.40 -7.49 6.84
C PHE A 20 -14.12 -7.43 8.21
N SER A 21 -15.04 -6.46 8.39
CA SER A 21 -15.78 -6.28 9.65
C SER A 21 -16.84 -7.36 9.87
N GLN A 22 -17.55 -7.82 8.85
CA GLN A 22 -18.60 -8.84 8.96
C GLN A 22 -18.05 -10.23 9.29
N ARG A 23 -16.79 -10.52 9.00
CA ARG A 23 -16.14 -11.80 9.35
C ARG A 23 -15.89 -11.97 10.85
N ILE A 24 -15.94 -10.90 11.63
CA ILE A 24 -15.68 -10.91 13.09
C ILE A 24 -16.95 -11.26 13.90
N GLN A 25 -18.14 -11.12 13.33
CA GLN A 25 -19.40 -11.26 14.07
C GLN A 25 -20.09 -12.62 13.96
N ASN A 26 -19.62 -13.55 13.14
CA ASN A 26 -20.21 -14.88 13.12
C ASN A 26 -19.65 -15.73 14.26
N ASN A 27 -20.52 -16.11 15.18
CA ASN A 27 -20.33 -17.03 16.32
C ASN A 27 -19.35 -18.18 16.02
N LEU A 28 -18.06 -17.92 16.19
CA LEU A 28 -17.02 -18.94 16.19
C LEU A 28 -17.19 -19.76 17.47
N SER A 29 -17.63 -21.00 17.33
CA SER A 29 -17.57 -21.97 18.40
C SER A 29 -16.11 -22.00 18.95
N ILE A 30 -15.93 -22.09 20.26
CA ILE A 30 -14.61 -22.18 20.91
C ILE A 30 -13.71 -23.23 20.21
N LYS A 31 -14.32 -24.32 19.73
CA LYS A 31 -13.65 -25.39 18.98
C LYS A 31 -13.07 -24.89 17.65
N ASP A 32 -13.78 -24.02 16.92
CA ASP A 32 -13.31 -23.48 15.65
C ASP A 32 -12.17 -22.49 15.88
N THR A 33 -12.23 -21.71 16.97
CA THR A 33 -11.14 -20.81 17.37
C THR A 33 -9.86 -21.58 17.69
N ILE A 34 -9.93 -22.67 18.44
CA ILE A 34 -8.79 -23.51 18.78
C ILE A 34 -8.18 -24.17 17.53
N LEU A 35 -9.04 -24.65 16.61
CA LEU A 35 -8.57 -25.25 15.35
C LEU A 35 -7.88 -24.22 14.44
N GLU A 36 -8.41 -23.01 14.34
CA GLU A 36 -7.80 -21.93 13.54
C GLU A 36 -6.46 -21.48 14.15
N GLU A 37 -6.37 -21.38 15.47
CA GLU A 37 -5.12 -21.06 16.17
C GLU A 37 -4.06 -22.14 15.96
N SER A 38 -4.45 -23.42 16.03
CA SER A 38 -3.58 -24.56 15.74
C SER A 38 -3.07 -24.51 14.28
N LYS A 39 -3.93 -24.29 13.31
CA LYS A 39 -3.54 -24.15 11.90
C LYS A 39 -2.61 -22.95 11.68
N ARG A 40 -2.87 -21.84 12.34
CA ARG A 40 -2.03 -20.63 12.27
C ARG A 40 -0.64 -20.91 12.82
N SER A 41 -0.53 -21.58 13.96
CA SER A 41 0.76 -21.92 14.57
C SER A 41 1.56 -22.90 13.70
N LEU A 42 0.93 -23.91 13.12
CA LEU A 42 1.57 -24.83 12.18
C LEU A 42 2.06 -24.14 10.90
N ARG A 43 1.26 -23.21 10.36
CA ARG A 43 1.66 -22.40 9.21
C ARG A 43 2.86 -21.53 9.55
N LEU A 44 2.85 -20.89 10.71
CA LEU A 44 3.95 -20.04 11.18
C LEU A 44 5.24 -20.84 11.32
N LYS A 45 5.20 -22.01 11.95
CA LYS A 45 6.36 -22.92 12.07
C LYS A 45 6.93 -23.30 10.70
N ARG A 46 6.10 -23.58 9.71
CA ARG A 46 6.58 -23.86 8.34
C ARG A 46 7.31 -22.68 7.74
N LEU A 47 6.76 -21.45 7.88
CA LEU A 47 7.37 -20.23 7.34
C LEU A 47 8.71 -19.92 8.02
N ILE A 48 8.83 -20.17 9.31
CA ILE A 48 10.08 -19.96 10.08
C ILE A 48 11.15 -20.97 9.67
N ASN A 49 10.79 -22.24 9.50
CA ASN A 49 11.74 -23.32 9.25
C ASN A 49 12.12 -23.49 7.77
N ASP A 50 11.40 -22.86 6.83
CA ASP A 50 11.71 -22.95 5.40
C ASP A 50 12.70 -21.83 5.02
N PRO A 51 13.98 -22.15 4.70
CA PRO A 51 14.99 -21.17 4.35
C PRO A 51 14.65 -20.38 3.08
N LEU A 52 13.75 -20.90 2.24
CA LEU A 52 13.32 -20.24 1.01
C LEU A 52 12.16 -19.25 1.22
N THR A 53 11.63 -19.12 2.44
CA THR A 53 10.51 -18.22 2.74
C THR A 53 10.75 -16.77 2.28
N PRO A 54 11.94 -16.14 2.51
CA PRO A 54 12.19 -14.78 2.03
C PRO A 54 12.15 -14.67 0.51
N SER A 55 12.77 -15.60 -0.21
CA SER A 55 12.78 -15.62 -1.67
C SER A 55 11.37 -15.85 -2.24
N LYS A 56 10.58 -16.74 -1.64
CA LYS A 56 9.18 -16.97 -2.01
C LYS A 56 8.33 -15.73 -1.78
N ALA A 57 8.48 -15.06 -0.63
CA ALA A 57 7.73 -13.84 -0.32
C ALA A 57 8.06 -12.72 -1.31
N ALA A 58 9.34 -12.52 -1.62
CA ALA A 58 9.78 -11.56 -2.62
C ALA A 58 9.23 -11.89 -4.02
N PHE A 59 9.33 -13.15 -4.45
CA PHE A 59 8.80 -13.60 -5.73
C PHE A 59 7.29 -13.36 -5.85
N TYR A 60 6.52 -13.74 -4.84
CA TYR A 60 5.07 -13.51 -4.84
C TYR A 60 4.72 -12.01 -4.92
N SER A 61 5.47 -11.15 -4.22
CA SER A 61 5.30 -9.70 -4.30
C SER A 61 5.73 -9.11 -5.64
N ALA A 62 6.67 -9.78 -6.35
CA ALA A 62 7.08 -9.42 -7.70
C ALA A 62 6.08 -9.85 -8.78
N VAL A 63 5.29 -10.90 -8.55
CA VAL A 63 4.22 -11.31 -9.48
C VAL A 63 2.98 -10.44 -9.30
N LEU A 64 2.56 -10.23 -8.04
CA LEU A 64 1.42 -9.38 -7.71
C LEU A 64 1.72 -8.61 -6.42
N PRO A 65 1.66 -7.27 -6.43
CA PRO A 65 1.88 -6.46 -5.23
C PRO A 65 0.99 -6.92 -4.07
N GLY A 66 1.60 -7.16 -2.91
CA GLY A 66 0.87 -7.60 -1.72
C GLY A 66 0.73 -9.12 -1.53
N LEU A 67 0.99 -9.95 -2.55
CA LEU A 67 0.91 -11.41 -2.38
C LEU A 67 1.93 -11.94 -1.37
N GLY A 68 3.13 -11.39 -1.31
CA GLY A 68 4.12 -11.74 -0.31
C GLY A 68 3.64 -11.45 1.10
N GLN A 69 2.98 -10.32 1.33
CA GLN A 69 2.39 -9.96 2.62
C GLN A 69 1.23 -10.90 3.00
N ALA A 70 0.41 -11.30 2.02
CA ALA A 70 -0.62 -12.32 2.23
C ALA A 70 -0.01 -13.69 2.59
N TYR A 71 1.07 -14.07 1.91
CA TYR A 71 1.82 -15.30 2.18
C TYR A 71 2.38 -15.32 3.62
N LEU A 72 2.93 -14.20 4.08
CA LEU A 72 3.45 -14.03 5.44
C LEU A 72 2.36 -13.84 6.52
N GLY A 73 1.08 -13.74 6.13
CA GLY A 73 -0.03 -13.49 7.06
C GLY A 73 -0.16 -12.02 7.50
N LYS A 74 0.53 -11.10 6.83
CA LYS A 74 0.50 -9.64 7.11
C LYS A 74 -0.42 -8.90 6.14
N ALA A 75 -1.59 -9.45 5.86
CA ALA A 75 -2.54 -8.94 4.85
C ALA A 75 -3.02 -7.49 5.10
N TRP A 76 -2.94 -6.99 6.35
CA TRP A 76 -3.29 -5.61 6.69
C TRP A 76 -2.43 -4.55 5.98
N LYS A 77 -1.23 -4.94 5.49
CA LYS A 77 -0.34 -4.05 4.73
C LYS A 77 -0.76 -3.89 3.26
N ILE A 78 -1.58 -4.80 2.74
CA ILE A 78 -2.01 -4.81 1.33
C ILE A 78 -2.71 -3.51 0.93
N PRO A 79 -3.69 -2.97 1.70
CA PRO A 79 -4.34 -1.70 1.36
C PRO A 79 -3.36 -0.53 1.27
N ILE A 80 -2.32 -0.50 2.11
CA ILE A 80 -1.30 0.56 2.12
C ILE A 80 -0.49 0.51 0.81
N ILE A 81 -0.09 -0.68 0.37
CA ILE A 81 0.66 -0.88 -0.87
C ILE A 81 -0.16 -0.42 -2.08
N TYR A 82 -1.41 -0.86 -2.16
CA TYR A 82 -2.28 -0.48 -3.27
C TYR A 82 -2.65 1.01 -3.27
N SER A 83 -2.77 1.64 -2.09
CA SER A 83 -3.01 3.08 -2.01
C SER A 83 -1.79 3.88 -2.51
N ALA A 84 -0.57 3.46 -2.18
CA ALA A 84 0.64 4.12 -2.65
C ALA A 84 0.81 4.00 -4.18
N ILE A 85 0.67 2.79 -4.73
CA ILE A 85 0.75 2.55 -6.18
C ILE A 85 -0.41 3.26 -6.90
N GLY A 86 -1.63 3.14 -6.39
CA GLY A 86 -2.82 3.73 -6.98
C GLY A 86 -2.78 5.26 -7.00
N ALA A 87 -2.32 5.88 -5.92
CA ALA A 87 -2.11 7.33 -5.88
C ALA A 87 -1.09 7.78 -6.92
N SER A 88 0.05 7.08 -7.04
CA SER A 88 1.07 7.41 -8.03
C SER A 88 0.55 7.30 -9.45
N LEU A 89 -0.19 6.23 -9.77
CA LEU A 89 -0.80 6.04 -11.10
C LEU A 89 -1.90 7.07 -11.38
N TYR A 90 -2.67 7.47 -10.38
CA TYR A 90 -3.66 8.53 -10.50
C TYR A 90 -3.01 9.87 -10.85
N TYR A 91 -1.95 10.26 -10.14
CA TYR A 91 -1.21 11.47 -10.45
C TYR A 91 -0.53 11.41 -11.82
N PHE A 92 -0.06 10.24 -12.24
CA PHE A 92 0.45 10.02 -13.59
C PHE A 92 -0.63 10.31 -14.65
N ASP A 93 -1.81 9.72 -14.52
CA ASP A 93 -2.90 9.91 -15.50
C ASP A 93 -3.38 11.36 -15.55
N LEU A 94 -3.53 12.01 -14.37
CA LEU A 94 -3.91 13.42 -14.27
C LEU A 94 -2.92 14.32 -15.01
N ASN A 95 -1.63 14.20 -14.70
CA ASN A 95 -0.62 15.04 -15.34
C ASN A 95 -0.41 14.68 -16.83
N ASN A 96 -0.60 13.42 -17.21
CA ASN A 96 -0.53 12.99 -18.60
C ASN A 96 -1.67 13.61 -19.45
N LYS A 97 -2.87 13.70 -18.88
CA LYS A 97 -4.01 14.37 -19.55
C LYS A 97 -3.75 15.84 -19.73
N GLU A 98 -3.38 16.55 -18.66
CA GLU A 98 -3.08 17.99 -18.72
C GLU A 98 -1.93 18.27 -19.70
N MET A 99 -0.82 17.53 -19.62
CA MET A 99 0.29 17.66 -20.55
C MET A 99 -0.16 17.51 -22.02
N ASN A 100 -1.04 16.54 -22.32
CA ASN A 100 -1.54 16.34 -23.68
C ASN A 100 -2.47 17.48 -24.11
N GLU A 101 -3.26 18.07 -23.22
CA GLU A 101 -4.09 19.23 -23.54
C GLU A 101 -3.23 20.45 -23.87
N TYR A 102 -2.23 20.77 -23.03
CA TYR A 102 -1.26 21.83 -23.32
C TYR A 102 -0.53 21.61 -24.65
N ARG A 103 -0.08 20.37 -24.90
CA ARG A 103 0.58 19.96 -26.15
C ARG A 103 -0.32 20.17 -27.37
N ASN A 104 -1.58 19.76 -27.27
CA ASN A 104 -2.51 19.87 -28.38
C ASN A 104 -2.84 21.34 -28.69
N ALA A 105 -3.10 22.15 -27.66
CA ALA A 105 -3.29 23.59 -27.81
C ALA A 105 -2.07 24.26 -28.45
N TYR A 106 -0.88 23.95 -27.98
CA TYR A 106 0.37 24.47 -28.55
C TYR A 106 0.51 24.12 -30.03
N LYS A 107 0.31 22.84 -30.42
CA LYS A 107 0.36 22.42 -31.83
C LYS A 107 -0.68 23.09 -32.70
N ARG A 108 -1.92 23.29 -32.21
CA ARG A 108 -2.99 23.94 -32.94
C ARG A 108 -2.64 25.40 -33.20
N ARG A 109 -2.12 26.14 -32.23
CA ARG A 109 -1.69 27.53 -32.41
C ARG A 109 -0.53 27.67 -33.41
N LEU A 110 0.43 26.75 -33.42
CA LEU A 110 1.50 26.72 -34.43
C LEU A 110 0.96 26.53 -35.86
N ASN A 111 -0.18 25.84 -36.01
CA ASN A 111 -0.87 25.65 -37.28
C ASN A 111 -1.87 26.79 -37.61
N GLY A 112 -1.89 27.86 -36.80
CA GLY A 112 -2.77 29.05 -37.02
C GLY A 112 -4.20 28.89 -36.50
N PHE A 113 -4.51 27.85 -35.75
CA PHE A 113 -5.83 27.66 -35.12
C PHE A 113 -5.82 28.20 -33.69
N PHE A 114 -6.73 29.16 -33.42
CA PHE A 114 -6.88 29.82 -32.13
C PHE A 114 -8.26 29.52 -31.54
N ASP A 115 -8.53 28.23 -31.27
CA ASP A 115 -9.80 27.69 -30.79
C ASP A 115 -9.65 26.79 -29.57
N ASP A 116 -8.60 27.01 -28.77
CA ASP A 116 -8.29 26.21 -27.57
C ASP A 116 -8.91 26.84 -26.30
N ARG A 117 -9.20 26.00 -25.30
CA ARG A 117 -9.79 26.39 -24.01
C ARG A 117 -8.98 27.44 -23.24
N PHE A 118 -7.69 27.58 -23.52
CA PHE A 118 -6.81 28.47 -22.81
C PHE A 118 -6.93 29.93 -23.28
N LEU A 119 -7.62 30.17 -24.39
CA LEU A 119 -7.98 31.52 -24.86
C LEU A 119 -9.26 32.06 -24.21
N GLU A 120 -10.14 31.16 -23.77
CA GLU A 120 -11.41 31.51 -23.13
C GLU A 120 -11.24 31.83 -21.63
N LEU A 121 -10.02 31.72 -21.08
CA LEU A 121 -9.74 32.08 -19.70
C LEU A 121 -9.80 33.58 -19.50
N ALA A 122 -10.11 34.02 -18.27
CA ALA A 122 -10.13 35.44 -17.91
C ALA A 122 -8.80 36.17 -18.23
N ILE A 123 -7.69 35.44 -18.19
CA ILE A 123 -6.37 35.85 -18.67
C ILE A 123 -5.92 34.80 -19.68
N PRO A 124 -5.93 35.13 -21.00
CA PRO A 124 -5.51 34.21 -22.05
C PRO A 124 -4.04 33.81 -21.90
N ILE A 125 -3.80 32.52 -21.97
CA ILE A 125 -2.43 31.96 -21.87
C ILE A 125 -1.72 32.12 -23.22
N THR A 126 -0.50 32.65 -23.22
CA THR A 126 0.33 32.79 -24.42
C THR A 126 0.85 31.44 -24.93
N THR A 127 1.30 31.41 -26.19
CA THR A 127 1.87 30.17 -26.78
C THR A 127 3.12 29.68 -26.04
N GLU A 128 3.93 30.61 -25.53
CA GLU A 128 5.11 30.28 -24.70
C GLU A 128 4.70 29.69 -23.34
N GLN A 129 3.68 30.25 -22.73
CA GLN A 129 3.13 29.74 -21.49
C GLN A 129 2.51 28.33 -21.64
N LEU A 130 1.95 28.00 -22.81
CA LEU A 130 1.50 26.65 -23.13
C LEU A 130 2.67 25.66 -23.14
N LEU A 131 3.81 26.04 -23.66
CA LEU A 131 5.01 25.21 -23.65
C LEU A 131 5.49 24.96 -22.21
N LEU A 132 5.56 26.01 -21.39
CA LEU A 132 5.93 25.89 -19.97
C LEU A 132 4.95 25.02 -19.19
N GLY A 133 3.64 25.17 -19.43
CA GLY A 133 2.60 24.32 -18.83
C GLY A 133 2.75 22.84 -19.23
N MET A 134 3.05 22.58 -20.50
CA MET A 134 3.32 21.22 -20.99
C MET A 134 4.55 20.61 -20.29
N GLU A 135 5.65 21.35 -20.17
CA GLU A 135 6.88 20.87 -19.48
C GLU A 135 6.63 20.63 -17.99
N PHE A 136 5.89 21.54 -17.34
CA PHE A 136 5.50 21.38 -15.94
C PHE A 136 4.77 20.05 -15.72
N HIS A 137 3.68 19.80 -16.44
CA HIS A 137 2.90 18.58 -16.30
C HIS A 137 3.67 17.32 -16.74
N LYS A 138 4.55 17.44 -17.75
CA LYS A 138 5.46 16.35 -18.14
C LYS A 138 6.36 15.94 -16.98
N ASN A 139 6.99 16.89 -16.31
CA ASN A 139 7.89 16.60 -15.18
C ASN A 139 7.13 15.92 -14.03
N TYR A 140 5.95 16.41 -13.66
CA TYR A 140 5.13 15.77 -12.62
C TYR A 140 4.62 14.39 -13.00
N ARG A 141 4.27 14.17 -14.28
CA ARG A 141 3.95 12.85 -14.82
C ARG A 141 5.11 11.88 -14.67
N ASP A 142 6.31 12.31 -15.04
CA ASP A 142 7.51 11.47 -15.00
C ASP A 142 7.91 11.14 -13.55
N ILE A 143 7.80 12.11 -12.63
CA ILE A 143 7.98 11.90 -11.19
C ILE A 143 6.94 10.88 -10.67
N ALA A 144 5.68 11.00 -11.04
CA ALA A 144 4.63 10.07 -10.62
C ALA A 144 4.90 8.64 -11.09
N LEU A 145 5.44 8.47 -12.31
CA LEU A 145 5.85 7.17 -12.83
C LEU A 145 7.00 6.58 -12.00
N VAL A 146 8.02 7.38 -11.71
CA VAL A 146 9.14 6.96 -10.85
C VAL A 146 8.65 6.55 -9.47
N LEU A 147 7.73 7.30 -8.86
CA LEU A 147 7.14 6.97 -7.57
C LEU A 147 6.34 5.66 -7.61
N ALA A 148 5.63 5.38 -8.69
CA ALA A 148 4.91 4.11 -8.88
C ALA A 148 5.90 2.92 -8.90
N VAL A 149 6.98 3.04 -9.68
CA VAL A 149 8.03 2.01 -9.76
C VAL A 149 8.72 1.82 -8.41
N LEU A 150 9.09 2.91 -7.72
CA LEU A 150 9.70 2.84 -6.39
C LEU A 150 8.78 2.18 -5.37
N SER A 151 7.49 2.52 -5.36
CA SER A 151 6.51 1.90 -4.48
C SER A 151 6.39 0.40 -4.72
N TYR A 152 6.46 -0.02 -5.99
CA TYR A 152 6.47 -1.43 -6.36
C TYR A 152 7.74 -2.15 -5.89
N MET A 153 8.92 -1.55 -6.09
CA MET A 153 10.19 -2.10 -5.63
C MET A 153 10.24 -2.22 -4.10
N LEU A 154 9.78 -1.18 -3.38
CA LEU A 154 9.70 -1.18 -1.92
C LEU A 154 8.77 -2.27 -1.40
N ASN A 155 7.67 -2.57 -2.09
CA ASN A 155 6.77 -3.68 -1.75
C ASN A 155 7.49 -5.03 -1.81
N ILE A 156 8.33 -5.27 -2.82
CA ILE A 156 9.11 -6.52 -2.94
C ILE A 156 10.16 -6.62 -1.83
N LEU A 157 10.89 -5.54 -1.60
CA LEU A 157 11.90 -5.47 -0.54
C LEU A 157 11.28 -5.68 0.84
N GLU A 158 10.14 -5.04 1.11
CA GLU A 158 9.41 -5.18 2.37
C GLU A 158 8.97 -6.63 2.62
N ALA A 159 8.46 -7.31 1.60
CA ALA A 159 8.09 -8.73 1.70
C ALA A 159 9.30 -9.61 2.05
N ASN A 160 10.45 -9.36 1.41
CA ASN A 160 11.70 -10.09 1.68
C ASN A 160 12.17 -9.85 3.11
N VAL A 161 12.30 -8.58 3.52
CA VAL A 161 12.73 -8.19 4.87
C VAL A 161 11.78 -8.70 5.94
N SER A 162 10.47 -8.60 5.70
CA SER A 162 9.45 -9.13 6.63
C SER A 162 9.55 -10.63 6.82
N ALA A 163 9.95 -11.38 5.79
CA ALA A 163 10.15 -12.82 5.87
C ALA A 163 11.43 -13.18 6.64
N HIS A 164 12.53 -12.45 6.40
CA HIS A 164 13.75 -12.61 7.17
C HIS A 164 13.52 -12.33 8.66
N LEU A 165 12.85 -11.21 8.99
CA LEU A 165 12.51 -10.88 10.38
C LEU A 165 11.64 -11.96 11.05
N LEU A 166 10.78 -12.64 10.27
CA LEU A 166 9.98 -13.74 10.78
C LEU A 166 10.84 -14.96 11.17
N GLN A 167 11.90 -15.23 10.42
CA GLN A 167 12.84 -16.32 10.68
C GLN A 167 13.81 -16.01 11.83
N PHE A 168 14.20 -14.74 11.97
CA PHE A 168 15.04 -14.24 13.05
C PHE A 168 14.23 -13.84 14.29
N ASN A 169 13.07 -14.45 14.51
CA ASN A 169 12.24 -14.12 15.67
C ASN A 169 12.93 -14.59 16.96
N VAL A 170 13.77 -13.74 17.51
CA VAL A 170 14.49 -13.91 18.80
C VAL A 170 13.52 -13.91 20.00
N SER A 171 12.22 -13.75 19.73
CA SER A 171 11.19 -13.53 20.75
C SER A 171 10.84 -14.76 21.57
N GLU A 172 11.34 -15.96 21.23
CA GLU A 172 11.10 -17.14 22.07
C GLU A 172 11.99 -17.15 23.33
N ASP A 173 13.13 -16.43 23.31
CA ASP A 173 14.06 -16.38 24.41
C ASP A 173 13.96 -15.10 25.28
N LEU A 174 13.28 -14.05 24.79
CA LEU A 174 13.11 -12.78 25.48
C LEU A 174 11.63 -12.52 25.80
N SER A 175 11.14 -13.06 26.89
CA SER A 175 9.79 -12.74 27.38
C SER A 175 9.86 -11.80 28.58
N VAL A 176 9.22 -10.62 28.44
CA VAL A 176 8.99 -9.70 29.56
C VAL A 176 7.59 -10.00 30.09
N THR A 177 7.51 -10.64 31.24
CA THR A 177 6.22 -10.86 31.91
C THR A 177 6.05 -9.86 33.05
N PRO A 178 5.12 -8.90 32.92
CA PRO A 178 4.73 -8.07 34.04
C PRO A 178 3.85 -8.88 35.01
N ASN A 179 4.32 -9.09 36.22
CA ASN A 179 3.56 -9.70 37.29
C ASN A 179 3.23 -8.67 38.36
N LEU A 180 1.95 -8.54 38.67
CA LEU A 180 1.49 -7.76 39.82
C LEU A 180 1.69 -8.59 41.09
N ILE A 181 2.52 -8.09 42.00
CA ILE A 181 2.64 -8.66 43.36
C ILE A 181 1.68 -7.87 44.26
N ILE A 182 0.68 -8.58 44.74
CA ILE A 182 -0.25 -8.06 45.75
C ILE A 182 -0.09 -8.94 46.98
N ASP A 183 0.93 -8.63 47.77
CA ASP A 183 1.12 -9.23 49.09
C ASP A 183 0.71 -8.20 50.16
N GLU A 184 0.40 -8.68 51.37
CA GLU A 184 -0.09 -7.82 52.43
C GLU A 184 0.89 -6.70 52.84
N GLU A 185 2.20 -6.91 52.65
CA GLU A 185 3.25 -5.93 52.96
C GLU A 185 3.84 -5.20 51.76
N ILE A 186 3.76 -5.74 50.52
CA ILE A 186 4.40 -5.16 49.34
C ILE A 186 3.46 -5.16 48.15
N ARG A 187 3.12 -3.95 47.69
CA ARG A 187 2.37 -3.76 46.43
C ARG A 187 3.32 -3.22 45.36
N GLY A 188 3.59 -3.97 44.31
CA GLY A 188 4.52 -3.56 43.28
C GLY A 188 4.35 -4.32 41.96
N LEU A 189 5.02 -3.79 40.91
CA LEU A 189 5.11 -4.37 39.59
C LEU A 189 6.48 -5.04 39.44
N ARG A 190 6.48 -6.37 39.29
CA ARG A 190 7.70 -7.15 39.00
C ARG A 190 7.81 -7.39 37.52
N LEU A 191 8.88 -6.90 36.90
CA LEU A 191 9.24 -7.23 35.53
C LEU A 191 10.22 -8.41 35.57
N ALA A 192 9.79 -9.57 35.11
CA ALA A 192 10.67 -10.73 34.96
C ALA A 192 11.16 -10.78 33.50
N LEU A 193 12.46 -10.66 33.29
CA LEU A 193 13.15 -10.89 32.04
C LEU A 193 13.61 -12.34 32.03
N LYS A 194 13.14 -13.13 31.06
CA LYS A 194 13.63 -14.49 30.78
C LYS A 194 14.53 -14.39 29.55
N PHE A 195 15.80 -14.78 29.74
CA PHE A 195 16.81 -14.88 28.69
C PHE A 195 16.84 -16.28 28.14
#